data_ea6528c0c099328ff0b59301ed674d7e
#
_entry.id   ea6528c0c099328ff0b59301ed674d7e
#
_cell.length_a   1.000
_cell.length_b   1.000
_cell.length_c   1.000
_cell.angle_alpha   90.00
_cell.angle_beta   90.00
_cell.angle_gamma   90.00
#
_symmetry.space_group_name_H-M   'P 1'
#
loop_
_entity.id
_entity.type
_entity.pdbx_description
1 polymer ?
#
loop_
_entity_poly.entity_id
_entity_poly.type
_entity_poly.pdbx_seq_one_letter_code
_entity_poly.pdbx_strand_id
1 'polypeptide(L)'
;DAVGLPDYQMGDSDNGHRTIGLGKITPTLYAHIIGQIESKEFFSNSILEEVFTKAVREKRNINIMGLCSAGGIHADNRYFLALIDMAARFDLTSAGVQVNLWPILDGRDVMTRVPYQNGIYYLRQLEERIIERGLFNVVRIAGTSGRQFGMDRDAINREDEAANIDRALA
;
A
#
# COMPACT_ATOMS: atom_id res chain seq x y z
N ASP A 1 4.57 -12.39 -18.66
CA ASP A 1 5.48 -13.35 -17.96
C ASP A 1 6.92 -13.41 -18.49
N ALA A 2 7.20 -12.95 -19.71
CA ALA A 2 8.51 -13.14 -20.32
C ALA A 2 9.68 -12.44 -19.58
N VAL A 3 9.40 -11.53 -18.67
CA VAL A 3 10.40 -10.77 -17.90
C VAL A 3 10.12 -10.72 -16.39
N GLY A 4 9.27 -11.61 -15.88
CA GLY A 4 8.94 -11.71 -14.46
C GLY A 4 7.93 -10.69 -13.95
N LEU A 5 7.20 -10.04 -14.87
CA LEU A 5 6.08 -9.14 -14.59
C LEU A 5 4.75 -9.85 -14.87
N PRO A 6 3.67 -9.54 -14.15
CA PRO A 6 2.32 -9.96 -14.51
C PRO A 6 1.92 -9.46 -15.92
N ASP A 7 1.06 -10.21 -16.62
CA ASP A 7 0.64 -9.93 -18.00
C ASP A 7 -0.03 -8.56 -18.20
N TYR A 8 -0.61 -8.01 -17.14
CA TYR A 8 -1.32 -6.73 -17.17
C TYR A 8 -0.43 -5.53 -16.77
N GLN A 9 0.83 -5.76 -16.41
CA GLN A 9 1.74 -4.71 -16.00
C GLN A 9 2.65 -4.28 -17.14
N MET A 10 2.80 -2.96 -17.31
CA MET A 10 3.76 -2.40 -18.26
C MET A 10 5.18 -2.83 -17.89
N GLY A 11 5.96 -3.26 -18.89
CA GLY A 11 7.35 -3.62 -18.70
C GLY A 11 8.21 -2.41 -18.28
N ASP A 12 9.26 -2.68 -17.53
CA ASP A 12 10.29 -1.72 -17.20
C ASP A 12 11.67 -2.18 -17.67
N SER A 13 12.56 -1.22 -17.91
CA SER A 13 13.90 -1.48 -18.45
C SER A 13 14.81 -2.23 -17.46
N ASP A 14 14.62 -2.08 -16.14
CA ASP A 14 15.45 -2.75 -15.13
C ASP A 14 15.22 -4.26 -15.17
N ASN A 15 13.97 -4.70 -15.13
CA ASN A 15 13.62 -6.12 -15.22
C ASN A 15 14.00 -6.74 -16.54
N GLY A 16 13.85 -6.00 -17.65
CA GLY A 16 14.30 -6.44 -18.97
C GLY A 16 15.81 -6.67 -19.00
N HIS A 17 16.61 -5.73 -18.55
CA HIS A 17 18.07 -5.86 -18.49
C HIS A 17 18.54 -6.95 -17.53
N ARG A 18 17.90 -7.10 -16.37
CA ARG A 18 18.21 -8.19 -15.43
C ARG A 18 17.94 -9.56 -16.04
N THR A 19 16.81 -9.73 -16.73
CA THR A 19 16.46 -10.99 -17.40
C THR A 19 17.49 -11.33 -18.47
N ILE A 20 17.90 -10.36 -19.29
CA ILE A 20 18.94 -10.53 -20.31
C ILE A 20 20.29 -10.88 -19.67
N GLY A 21 20.69 -10.12 -18.65
CA GLY A 21 22.00 -10.32 -17.99
C GLY A 21 22.11 -11.63 -17.21
N LEU A 22 21.03 -12.11 -16.63
CA LEU A 22 20.99 -13.36 -15.84
C LEU A 22 20.68 -14.58 -16.71
N GLY A 23 20.17 -14.41 -17.93
CA GLY A 23 19.72 -15.51 -18.78
C GLY A 23 18.53 -16.30 -18.20
N LYS A 24 17.82 -15.72 -17.25
CA LYS A 24 16.64 -16.34 -16.60
C LYS A 24 15.64 -15.29 -16.17
N ILE A 25 14.37 -15.66 -16.19
CA ILE A 25 13.28 -14.84 -15.67
C ILE A 25 13.36 -14.82 -14.14
N THR A 26 13.37 -13.62 -13.56
CA THR A 26 13.32 -13.43 -12.10
C THR A 26 12.04 -12.64 -11.79
N PRO A 27 11.12 -13.19 -10.97
CA PRO A 27 9.94 -12.45 -10.56
C PRO A 27 10.33 -11.12 -9.91
N THR A 28 9.59 -10.06 -10.24
CA THR A 28 9.78 -8.77 -9.58
C THR A 28 9.31 -8.84 -8.14
N LEU A 29 9.78 -7.91 -7.30
CA LEU A 29 9.30 -7.79 -5.92
C LEU A 29 7.78 -7.58 -5.88
N TYR A 30 7.24 -6.81 -6.83
CA TYR A 30 5.81 -6.65 -7.00
C TYR A 30 5.10 -8.00 -7.23
N ALA A 31 5.52 -8.77 -8.23
CA ALA A 31 4.93 -10.08 -8.53
C ALA A 31 5.06 -11.04 -7.35
N HIS A 32 6.18 -10.99 -6.63
CA HIS A 32 6.41 -11.80 -5.43
C HIS A 32 5.41 -11.47 -4.32
N ILE A 33 5.26 -10.18 -3.96
CA ILE A 33 4.31 -9.76 -2.91
C ILE A 33 2.87 -10.11 -3.30
N ILE A 34 2.48 -9.86 -4.55
CA ILE A 34 1.13 -10.21 -5.02
C ILE A 34 0.91 -11.73 -4.94
N GLY A 35 1.88 -12.53 -5.37
CA GLY A 35 1.81 -13.98 -5.24
C GLY A 35 1.66 -14.45 -3.78
N GLN A 36 2.36 -13.83 -2.85
CA GLN A 36 2.21 -14.11 -1.42
C GLN A 36 0.82 -13.73 -0.88
N ILE A 37 0.23 -12.62 -1.36
CA ILE A 37 -1.14 -12.23 -0.96
C ILE A 37 -2.15 -13.26 -1.50
N GLU A 38 -2.01 -13.66 -2.74
CA GLU A 38 -2.90 -14.63 -3.41
C GLU A 38 -2.77 -16.03 -2.80
N SER A 39 -1.56 -16.51 -2.52
CA SER A 39 -1.30 -17.78 -1.84
C SER A 39 -1.59 -17.74 -0.34
N LYS A 40 -1.83 -16.55 0.21
CA LYS A 40 -2.01 -16.28 1.65
C LYS A 40 -0.75 -16.43 2.51
N GLU A 41 0.41 -16.67 1.93
CA GLU A 41 1.69 -16.68 2.64
C GLU A 41 2.03 -15.32 3.26
N PHE A 42 1.55 -14.22 2.65
CA PHE A 42 1.67 -12.87 3.20
C PHE A 42 1.23 -12.78 4.67
N PHE A 43 0.18 -13.50 5.02
CA PHE A 43 -0.41 -13.48 6.37
C PHE A 43 0.37 -14.32 7.41
N SER A 44 1.39 -15.04 6.97
CA SER A 44 2.32 -15.78 7.82
C SER A 44 3.71 -15.13 7.84
N ASN A 45 3.83 -13.88 7.38
CA ASN A 45 5.06 -13.13 7.44
C ASN A 45 5.39 -12.76 8.89
N SER A 46 6.47 -13.34 9.43
CA SER A 46 6.83 -13.20 10.84
C SER A 46 7.13 -11.76 11.26
N ILE A 47 7.65 -10.92 10.35
CA ILE A 47 7.95 -9.51 10.63
C ILE A 47 6.64 -8.74 10.80
N LEU A 48 5.66 -8.96 9.91
CA LEU A 48 4.35 -8.31 10.02
C LEU A 48 3.62 -8.78 11.29
N GLU A 49 3.65 -10.09 11.58
CA GLU A 49 3.07 -10.64 12.80
C GLU A 49 3.72 -10.04 14.07
N GLU A 50 5.04 -9.88 14.06
CA GLU A 50 5.77 -9.24 15.17
C GLU A 50 5.34 -7.78 15.36
N VAL A 51 5.20 -7.00 14.29
CA VAL A 51 4.75 -5.60 14.36
C VAL A 51 3.37 -5.49 15.01
N PHE A 52 2.40 -6.28 14.56
CA PHE A 52 1.05 -6.25 15.14
C PHE A 52 1.04 -6.78 16.57
N THR A 53 1.74 -7.87 16.85
CA THR A 53 1.87 -8.43 18.23
C THR A 53 2.50 -7.43 19.19
N LYS A 54 3.56 -6.75 18.75
CA LYS A 54 4.24 -5.72 19.54
C LYS A 54 3.33 -4.52 19.79
N ALA A 55 2.60 -4.07 18.76
CA ALA A 55 1.67 -2.97 18.88
C ALA A 55 0.58 -3.26 19.92
N VAL A 56 -0.02 -4.46 19.90
CA VAL A 56 -1.01 -4.92 20.89
C VAL A 56 -0.39 -4.97 22.29
N ARG A 57 0.77 -5.58 22.44
CA ARG A 57 1.47 -5.73 23.74
C ARG A 57 1.83 -4.38 24.36
N GLU A 58 2.33 -3.44 23.53
CA GLU A 58 2.81 -2.14 24.00
C GLU A 58 1.73 -1.05 23.94
N LYS A 59 0.52 -1.39 23.48
CA LYS A 59 -0.60 -0.46 23.30
C LYS A 59 -0.25 0.75 22.43
N ARG A 60 0.43 0.49 21.30
CA ARG A 60 0.88 1.52 20.37
C ARG A 60 0.09 1.43 19.06
N ASN A 61 -0.24 2.59 18.50
CA ASN A 61 -0.90 2.66 17.21
C ASN A 61 0.06 2.27 16.08
N ILE A 62 -0.52 1.71 15.02
CA ILE A 62 0.19 1.37 13.78
C ILE A 62 -0.15 2.42 12.74
N ASN A 63 0.85 2.93 12.04
CA ASN A 63 0.68 3.81 10.90
C ASN A 63 1.14 3.07 9.64
N ILE A 64 0.26 3.02 8.62
CA ILE A 64 0.52 2.40 7.33
C ILE A 64 0.45 3.49 6.26
N MET A 65 1.57 3.76 5.61
CA MET A 65 1.66 4.78 4.55
C MET A 65 2.13 4.14 3.25
N GLY A 66 1.57 4.57 2.14
CA GLY A 66 1.99 4.11 0.82
C GLY A 66 1.15 4.67 -0.31
N LEU A 67 1.59 4.43 -1.53
CA LEU A 67 0.84 4.79 -2.73
C LEU A 67 -0.38 3.88 -2.87
N CYS A 68 -1.56 4.49 -3.04
CA CYS A 68 -2.84 3.81 -3.10
C CYS A 68 -3.42 3.88 -4.52
N SER A 69 -3.01 2.94 -5.34
CA SER A 69 -3.48 2.78 -6.73
C SER A 69 -3.23 1.35 -7.23
N ALA A 70 -3.77 1.01 -8.38
CA ALA A 70 -3.51 -0.27 -9.04
C ALA A 70 -2.34 -0.20 -10.06
N GLY A 71 -1.53 0.85 -10.03
CA GLY A 71 -0.46 1.04 -11.01
C GLY A 71 0.66 0.00 -10.96
N GLY A 72 0.92 -0.56 -9.79
CA GLY A 72 1.90 -1.64 -9.60
C GLY A 72 3.36 -1.22 -9.82
N ILE A 73 3.65 0.06 -10.06
CA ILE A 73 5.00 0.57 -10.32
C ILE A 73 5.73 0.83 -9.01
N HIS A 74 5.11 1.57 -8.10
CA HIS A 74 5.68 1.88 -6.78
C HIS A 74 4.97 1.13 -5.64
N ALA A 75 3.67 0.90 -5.77
CA ALA A 75 2.84 0.11 -4.85
C ALA A 75 1.56 -0.36 -5.56
N ASP A 76 0.77 -1.14 -4.85
CA ASP A 76 -0.53 -1.61 -5.30
C ASP A 76 -1.53 -1.50 -4.14
N ASN A 77 -2.77 -1.09 -4.45
CA ASN A 77 -3.84 -0.97 -3.46
C ASN A 77 -4.08 -2.27 -2.68
N ARG A 78 -3.82 -3.42 -3.31
CA ARG A 78 -3.93 -4.75 -2.67
C ARG A 78 -3.04 -4.89 -1.44
N TYR A 79 -1.96 -4.13 -1.32
CA TYR A 79 -1.11 -4.13 -0.12
C TYR A 79 -1.84 -3.56 1.08
N PHE A 80 -2.56 -2.43 0.91
CA PHE A 80 -3.42 -1.88 1.96
C PHE A 80 -4.52 -2.86 2.35
N LEU A 81 -5.21 -3.45 1.36
CA LEU A 81 -6.28 -4.42 1.61
C LEU A 81 -5.75 -5.64 2.38
N ALA A 82 -4.57 -6.16 2.03
CA ALA A 82 -3.94 -7.27 2.73
C ALA A 82 -3.53 -6.88 4.16
N LEU A 83 -3.05 -5.65 4.38
CA LEU A 83 -2.70 -5.17 5.73
C LEU A 83 -3.94 -4.93 6.60
N ILE A 84 -5.07 -4.51 6.03
CA ILE A 84 -6.36 -4.48 6.73
C ILE A 84 -6.80 -5.90 7.12
N ASP A 85 -6.68 -6.86 6.18
CA ASP A 85 -6.98 -8.26 6.47
C ASP A 85 -6.04 -8.85 7.55
N MET A 86 -4.78 -8.43 7.56
CA MET A 86 -3.82 -8.79 8.59
C MET A 86 -4.23 -8.22 9.96
N ALA A 87 -4.66 -6.95 10.00
CA ALA A 87 -5.14 -6.29 11.22
C ALA A 87 -6.31 -7.03 11.87
N ALA A 88 -7.20 -7.61 11.06
CA ALA A 88 -8.35 -8.38 11.54
C ALA A 88 -7.97 -9.66 12.32
N ARG A 89 -6.71 -10.09 12.27
CA ARG A 89 -6.22 -11.29 12.98
C ARG A 89 -5.79 -11.00 14.41
N PHE A 90 -5.78 -9.73 14.83
CA PHE A 90 -5.31 -9.29 16.13
C PHE A 90 -6.44 -8.63 16.93
N ASP A 91 -6.43 -8.77 18.24
CA ASP A 91 -7.39 -8.13 19.13
C ASP A 91 -6.99 -6.66 19.43
N LEU A 92 -7.10 -5.84 18.38
CA LEU A 92 -6.79 -4.41 18.45
C LEU A 92 -7.76 -3.64 19.33
N THR A 93 -9.03 -4.06 19.36
CA THR A 93 -10.10 -3.40 20.12
C THR A 93 -9.84 -3.48 21.61
N SER A 94 -9.64 -4.66 22.15
CA SER A 94 -9.38 -4.84 23.59
C SER A 94 -8.05 -4.22 24.02
N ALA A 95 -7.08 -4.16 23.12
CA ALA A 95 -5.80 -3.52 23.38
C ALA A 95 -5.87 -1.98 23.31
N GLY A 96 -6.92 -1.40 22.74
CA GLY A 96 -7.05 0.04 22.50
C GLY A 96 -6.07 0.55 21.44
N VAL A 97 -5.68 -0.30 20.49
CA VAL A 97 -4.74 0.00 19.41
C VAL A 97 -5.48 0.43 18.15
N GLN A 98 -5.03 1.49 17.53
CA GLN A 98 -5.55 1.94 16.24
C GLN A 98 -4.55 1.69 15.12
N VAL A 99 -5.07 1.37 13.93
CA VAL A 99 -4.33 1.32 12.67
C VAL A 99 -4.75 2.52 11.83
N ASN A 100 -3.84 3.44 11.62
CA ASN A 100 -4.03 4.63 10.82
C ASN A 100 -3.49 4.40 9.41
N LEU A 101 -4.34 4.52 8.41
CA LEU A 101 -3.97 4.44 7.01
C LEU A 101 -3.72 5.85 6.46
N TRP A 102 -2.59 6.02 5.79
CA TRP A 102 -2.16 7.26 5.14
C TRP A 102 -1.95 6.99 3.64
N PRO A 103 -3.04 6.78 2.87
CA PRO A 103 -2.93 6.53 1.44
C PRO A 103 -2.49 7.77 0.68
N ILE A 104 -1.44 7.64 -0.13
CA ILE A 104 -1.00 8.63 -1.09
C ILE A 104 -1.71 8.32 -2.41
N LEU A 105 -2.52 9.25 -2.90
CA LEU A 105 -3.30 9.05 -4.12
C LEU A 105 -2.44 9.27 -5.34
N ASP A 106 -2.50 8.32 -6.27
CA ASP A 106 -1.80 8.40 -7.54
C ASP A 106 -2.56 9.30 -8.53
N GLY A 107 -1.86 9.96 -9.38
CA GLY A 107 -2.42 10.76 -10.47
C GLY A 107 -1.46 10.80 -11.64
N ARG A 108 -0.42 9.95 -11.61
CA ARG A 108 0.65 9.92 -12.60
C ARG A 108 0.74 8.57 -13.33
N ASP A 109 0.78 7.47 -12.59
CA ASP A 109 0.88 6.13 -13.16
C ASP A 109 -0.50 5.52 -13.45
N VAL A 110 -1.54 6.08 -12.83
CA VAL A 110 -2.94 5.72 -13.06
C VAL A 110 -3.72 6.98 -13.45
N MET A 111 -4.50 6.88 -14.53
CA MET A 111 -5.30 8.00 -15.02
C MET A 111 -6.40 8.39 -14.04
N THR A 112 -6.37 9.63 -13.55
CA THR A 112 -7.35 10.18 -12.61
C THR A 112 -8.75 10.37 -13.21
N ARG A 113 -8.85 10.39 -14.54
CA ARG A 113 -10.11 10.68 -15.26
C ARG A 113 -10.92 9.45 -15.62
N VAL A 114 -10.37 8.26 -15.41
CA VAL A 114 -11.09 7.00 -15.68
C VAL A 114 -11.95 6.68 -14.47
N PRO A 115 -13.29 6.58 -14.59
CA PRO A 115 -14.13 6.03 -13.54
C PRO A 115 -13.58 4.67 -13.10
N TYR A 116 -13.57 4.40 -11.81
CA TYR A 116 -13.03 3.16 -11.23
C TYR A 116 -11.50 3.04 -11.17
N GLN A 117 -10.73 4.11 -11.48
CA GLN A 117 -9.27 4.15 -11.33
C GLN A 117 -8.78 5.46 -10.67
N ASN A 118 -9.69 6.28 -10.16
CA ASN A 118 -9.32 7.50 -9.44
C ASN A 118 -9.06 7.24 -7.95
N GLY A 119 -8.46 8.21 -7.28
CA GLY A 119 -8.12 8.09 -5.86
C GLY A 119 -9.33 7.79 -4.97
N ILE A 120 -10.50 8.37 -5.27
CA ILE A 120 -11.75 8.14 -4.50
C ILE A 120 -12.18 6.68 -4.60
N TYR A 121 -12.05 6.05 -5.78
CA TYR A 121 -12.36 4.64 -5.96
C TYR A 121 -11.51 3.75 -5.04
N TYR A 122 -10.20 4.00 -4.98
CA TYR A 122 -9.31 3.23 -4.11
C TYR A 122 -9.58 3.47 -2.62
N LEU A 123 -9.87 4.71 -2.22
CA LEU A 123 -10.26 5.01 -0.84
C LEU A 123 -11.52 4.26 -0.43
N ARG A 124 -12.54 4.22 -1.30
CA ARG A 124 -13.77 3.45 -1.05
C ARG A 124 -13.49 1.97 -0.86
N GLN A 125 -12.60 1.38 -1.66
CA GLN A 125 -12.21 -0.03 -1.45
C GLN A 125 -11.59 -0.27 -0.06
N LEU A 126 -10.79 0.69 0.46
CA LEU A 126 -10.26 0.59 1.81
C LEU A 126 -11.39 0.66 2.86
N GLU A 127 -12.31 1.62 2.71
CA GLU A 127 -13.46 1.76 3.62
C GLU A 127 -14.35 0.52 3.60
N GLU A 128 -14.69 0.02 2.42
CA GLU A 128 -15.46 -1.21 2.26
C GLU A 128 -14.77 -2.39 2.95
N ARG A 129 -13.47 -2.57 2.76
CA ARG A 129 -12.71 -3.63 3.41
C ARG A 129 -12.68 -3.48 4.94
N ILE A 130 -12.54 -2.27 5.47
CA ILE A 130 -12.59 -1.99 6.91
C ILE A 130 -13.95 -2.41 7.48
N ILE A 131 -15.05 -2.08 6.77
CA ILE A 131 -16.41 -2.45 7.17
C ILE A 131 -16.61 -3.96 7.09
N GLU A 132 -16.23 -4.61 5.98
CA GLU A 132 -16.33 -6.06 5.77
C GLU A 132 -15.63 -6.85 6.88
N ARG A 133 -14.51 -6.33 7.39
CA ARG A 133 -13.74 -6.95 8.48
C ARG A 133 -14.22 -6.56 9.89
N GLY A 134 -15.22 -5.68 9.99
CA GLY A 134 -15.72 -5.21 11.29
C GLY A 134 -14.72 -4.34 12.06
N LEU A 135 -13.78 -3.68 11.36
CA LEU A 135 -12.65 -2.95 11.95
C LEU A 135 -12.88 -1.44 12.06
N PHE A 136 -14.09 -0.95 11.83
CA PHE A 136 -14.41 0.49 11.74
C PHE A 136 -14.09 1.29 13.01
N ASN A 137 -13.94 0.63 14.17
CA ASN A 137 -13.58 1.26 15.44
C ASN A 137 -12.05 1.37 15.66
N VAL A 138 -11.26 0.60 14.93
CA VAL A 138 -9.81 0.46 15.17
C VAL A 138 -8.94 0.70 13.93
N VAL A 139 -9.51 0.63 12.73
CA VAL A 139 -8.81 0.96 11.48
C VAL A 139 -9.51 2.15 10.84
N ARG A 140 -8.74 3.16 10.44
CA ARG A 140 -9.27 4.37 9.81
C ARG A 140 -8.34 4.93 8.75
N ILE A 141 -8.88 5.63 7.78
CA ILE A 141 -8.12 6.53 6.92
C ILE A 141 -7.88 7.81 7.72
N ALA A 142 -6.64 7.99 8.19
CA ALA A 142 -6.29 9.10 9.07
C ALA A 142 -6.02 10.40 8.29
N GLY A 143 -5.58 10.25 7.05
CA GLY A 143 -5.40 11.37 6.12
C GLY A 143 -4.99 10.84 4.76
N THR A 144 -4.98 11.72 3.77
CA THR A 144 -4.57 11.39 2.40
C THR A 144 -3.85 12.57 1.78
N SER A 145 -2.90 12.28 0.90
CA SER A 145 -2.18 13.27 0.10
C SER A 145 -2.17 12.85 -1.35
N GLY A 146 -2.08 13.79 -2.27
CA GLY A 146 -1.80 13.48 -3.66
C GLY A 146 -0.31 13.23 -3.86
N ARG A 147 0.05 12.30 -4.75
CA ARG A 147 1.44 11.97 -5.09
C ARG A 147 2.25 13.20 -5.52
N GLN A 148 1.59 14.13 -6.24
CA GLN A 148 2.21 15.38 -6.67
C GLN A 148 2.77 16.19 -5.49
N PHE A 149 2.15 16.08 -4.31
CA PHE A 149 2.55 16.84 -3.12
C PHE A 149 3.42 16.01 -2.16
N GLY A 150 3.24 14.71 -2.13
CA GLY A 150 3.90 13.84 -1.15
C GLY A 150 5.08 13.03 -1.67
N MET A 151 5.23 12.87 -3.00
CA MET A 151 6.22 11.97 -3.60
C MET A 151 6.90 12.50 -4.87
N ASP A 152 6.53 13.68 -5.38
CA ASP A 152 7.14 14.18 -6.61
C ASP A 152 8.52 14.78 -6.33
N ARG A 153 9.56 14.21 -6.96
CA ARG A 153 10.92 14.71 -6.84
C ARG A 153 11.17 16.03 -7.59
N ASP A 154 10.31 16.36 -8.54
CA ASP A 154 10.39 17.54 -9.38
C ASP A 154 9.50 18.68 -8.85
N ALA A 155 8.99 18.55 -7.63
CA ALA A 155 8.17 19.57 -6.98
C ALA A 155 8.95 20.89 -6.86
N ILE A 156 8.32 21.94 -7.33
CA ILE A 156 8.93 23.26 -7.50
C ILE A 156 9.22 23.94 -6.14
N ASN A 157 8.54 23.50 -5.06
CA ASN A 157 8.72 24.04 -3.70
C ASN A 157 8.80 22.92 -2.67
N ARG A 158 10.01 22.55 -2.28
CA ARG A 158 10.26 21.57 -1.20
C ARG A 158 9.64 21.98 0.15
N GLU A 159 9.43 23.26 0.38
CA GLU A 159 8.77 23.79 1.59
C GLU A 159 7.30 23.41 1.62
N ASP A 160 6.62 23.43 0.46
CA ASP A 160 5.22 23.00 0.34
C ASP A 160 5.06 21.47 0.46
N GLU A 161 6.08 20.70 0.05
CA GLU A 161 6.09 19.23 0.24
C GLU A 161 6.19 18.86 1.71
N ALA A 162 7.12 19.46 2.45
CA ALA A 162 7.27 19.20 3.87
C ALA A 162 5.99 19.58 4.63
N ALA A 163 5.40 20.73 4.34
CA ALA A 163 4.16 21.17 4.96
C ALA A 163 2.95 20.27 4.63
N ASN A 164 2.91 19.66 3.46
CA ASN A 164 1.84 18.74 3.07
C ASN A 164 2.02 17.34 3.69
N ILE A 165 3.25 16.87 3.82
CA ILE A 165 3.56 15.63 4.56
C ILE A 165 3.25 15.83 6.04
N ASP A 166 3.66 16.94 6.64
CA ASP A 166 3.38 17.24 8.04
C ASP A 166 1.87 17.35 8.32
N ARG A 167 1.08 17.93 7.40
CA ARG A 167 -0.38 17.96 7.51
C ARG A 167 -1.02 16.58 7.35
N ALA A 168 -0.43 15.69 6.57
CA ALA A 168 -0.90 14.32 6.41
C ALA A 168 -0.53 13.44 7.61
N LEU A 169 0.49 13.85 8.40
CA LEU A 169 0.97 13.14 9.59
C LEU A 169 0.42 13.70 10.91
N ALA A 170 -0.11 14.94 10.90
CA ALA A 170 -0.71 15.60 12.05
C ALA A 170 -2.17 15.19 12.25
#